data_3d0c8fb626236f7590af53bff786ab47
#
_entry.id   3d0c8fb626236f7590af53bff786ab47
#
_cell.length_a   1.000
_cell.length_b   1.000
_cell.length_c   1.000
_cell.angle_alpha   90.00
_cell.angle_beta   90.00
_cell.angle_gamma   90.00
#
_symmetry.space_group_name_H-M   'P 1'
#
loop_
_entity.id
_entity.type
_entity.pdbx_description
1 polymer ?
#
loop_
_entity_poly.entity_id
_entity_poly.type
_entity_poly.pdbx_seq_one_letter_code
_entity_poly.pdbx_strand_id
1 'polypeptide(L)'
;MANPYFQFKQFTVYHDRCAMKVTTDSCFFGAWAAEEIKNEELKIKNVLDIGTGTGLLSLMIAQKNDVEIDAVEIDREASQQAKENVEASPWKNRIHIFNEDILSFQPAKKYDCVISNPPFYEKELNSEVLTKNIAHHSEQLTIAEVLKIIKAHLNEGGIFFLMYPFKRNKEIEQLLTENELYVLSSV
;
A
#
# COMPACT_ATOMS: atom_id res chain seq x y z
N MET A 1 0.29 0.69 -27.96
CA MET A 1 0.53 1.48 -26.72
C MET A 1 -0.13 0.77 -25.56
N ALA A 2 0.50 0.69 -24.40
CA ALA A 2 -0.14 0.12 -23.22
C ALA A 2 -1.30 1.02 -22.77
N ASN A 3 -2.39 0.42 -22.28
CA ASN A 3 -3.53 1.20 -21.79
C ASN A 3 -3.08 2.07 -20.59
N PRO A 4 -3.33 3.39 -20.57
CA PRO A 4 -2.90 4.28 -19.49
C PRO A 4 -3.77 4.17 -18.23
N TYR A 5 -4.87 3.44 -18.27
CA TYR A 5 -5.80 3.29 -17.15
C TYR A 5 -6.36 1.87 -17.06
N PHE A 6 -6.92 1.55 -15.90
CA PHE A 6 -7.76 0.38 -15.68
C PHE A 6 -9.13 0.84 -15.16
N GLN A 7 -10.21 0.37 -15.80
CA GLN A 7 -11.58 0.74 -15.45
C GLN A 7 -12.23 -0.35 -14.62
N PHE A 8 -12.59 -0.03 -13.39
CA PHE A 8 -13.47 -0.82 -12.53
C PHE A 8 -14.92 -0.42 -12.73
N LYS A 9 -15.86 -1.13 -12.10
CA LYS A 9 -17.29 -0.85 -12.26
C LYS A 9 -17.70 0.53 -11.73
N GLN A 10 -17.05 1.02 -10.69
CA GLN A 10 -17.43 2.26 -9.97
C GLN A 10 -16.37 3.34 -10.01
N PHE A 11 -15.15 3.05 -10.43
CA PHE A 11 -14.05 4.00 -10.52
C PHE A 11 -13.06 3.61 -11.60
N THR A 12 -12.22 4.53 -12.00
CA THR A 12 -11.13 4.33 -12.96
C THR A 12 -9.81 4.67 -12.28
N VAL A 13 -8.77 3.89 -12.53
CA VAL A 13 -7.42 4.12 -12.04
C VAL A 13 -6.51 4.41 -13.22
N TYR A 14 -6.03 5.63 -13.33
CA TYR A 14 -4.95 6.00 -14.23
C TYR A 14 -3.61 5.59 -13.60
N HIS A 15 -2.68 5.10 -14.40
CA HIS A 15 -1.40 4.57 -13.92
C HIS A 15 -0.22 4.86 -14.87
N ASP A 16 -0.36 5.83 -15.74
CA ASP A 16 0.66 6.19 -16.74
C ASP A 16 1.85 6.94 -16.14
N ARG A 17 1.66 7.58 -14.99
CA ARG A 17 2.71 8.29 -14.24
C ARG A 17 3.28 7.50 -13.06
N CYS A 18 2.82 6.28 -12.83
CA CYS A 18 3.31 5.43 -11.75
C CYS A 18 4.29 4.38 -12.27
N ALA A 19 5.35 4.11 -11.50
CA ALA A 19 6.31 3.06 -11.81
C ALA A 19 5.65 1.67 -11.83
N MET A 20 4.75 1.41 -10.87
CA MET A 20 3.97 0.18 -10.81
C MET A 20 2.56 0.42 -11.38
N LYS A 21 2.20 -0.35 -12.39
CA LYS A 21 0.87 -0.33 -12.98
C LYS A 21 -0.09 -1.21 -12.19
N VAL A 22 -1.39 -1.03 -12.44
CA VAL A 22 -2.41 -1.96 -11.94
C VAL A 22 -2.13 -3.36 -12.49
N THR A 23 -2.01 -4.34 -11.58
CA THR A 23 -1.78 -5.75 -11.88
C THR A 23 -2.92 -6.61 -11.34
N THR A 24 -3.06 -7.83 -11.82
CA THR A 24 -4.04 -8.79 -11.29
C THR A 24 -3.80 -9.05 -9.81
N ASP A 25 -2.54 -9.19 -9.41
CA ASP A 25 -2.17 -9.48 -8.01
C ASP A 25 -2.56 -8.32 -7.09
N SER A 26 -2.30 -7.07 -7.50
CA SER A 26 -2.72 -5.89 -6.72
C SER A 26 -4.25 -5.78 -6.62
N CYS A 27 -4.98 -6.14 -7.69
CA CYS A 27 -6.45 -6.17 -7.65
C CYS A 27 -6.97 -7.27 -6.71
N PHE A 28 -6.38 -8.47 -6.77
CA PHE A 28 -6.75 -9.58 -5.88
C PHE A 28 -6.47 -9.24 -4.43
N PHE A 29 -5.28 -8.72 -4.15
CA PHE A 29 -4.86 -8.28 -2.80
C PHE A 29 -5.80 -7.21 -2.24
N GLY A 30 -6.10 -6.17 -3.04
CA GLY A 30 -7.02 -5.11 -2.61
C GLY A 30 -8.45 -5.61 -2.38
N ALA A 31 -8.93 -6.55 -3.20
CA ALA A 31 -10.26 -7.14 -3.03
C ALA A 31 -10.36 -8.00 -1.76
N TRP A 32 -9.34 -8.82 -1.49
CA TRP A 32 -9.25 -9.62 -0.28
C TRP A 32 -9.15 -8.75 0.98
N ALA A 33 -8.23 -7.81 1.01
CA ALA A 33 -8.08 -6.89 2.15
C ALA A 33 -9.38 -6.11 2.42
N ALA A 34 -10.04 -5.61 1.38
CA ALA A 34 -11.30 -4.87 1.53
C ALA A 34 -12.43 -5.73 2.11
N GLU A 35 -12.46 -7.04 1.82
CA GLU A 35 -13.46 -7.95 2.40
C GLU A 35 -13.13 -8.31 3.86
N GLU A 36 -11.86 -8.53 4.19
CA GLU A 36 -11.44 -8.78 5.58
C GLU A 36 -11.69 -7.56 6.48
N ILE A 37 -11.43 -6.33 6.00
CA ILE A 37 -11.69 -5.08 6.73
C ILE A 37 -13.18 -4.91 7.06
N LYS A 38 -14.07 -5.45 6.25
CA LYS A 38 -15.52 -5.39 6.45
C LYS A 38 -16.00 -6.18 7.67
N ASN A 39 -15.15 -7.03 8.25
CA ASN A 39 -15.50 -7.77 9.45
C ASN A 39 -15.77 -6.80 10.62
N GLU A 40 -17.03 -6.74 11.07
CA GLU A 40 -17.49 -5.82 12.13
C GLU A 40 -16.80 -6.07 13.48
N GLU A 41 -16.27 -7.27 13.71
CA GLU A 41 -15.53 -7.61 14.93
C GLU A 41 -14.22 -6.82 15.04
N LEU A 42 -13.60 -6.49 13.90
CA LEU A 42 -12.33 -5.76 13.85
C LEU A 42 -12.48 -4.24 14.11
N LYS A 43 -13.69 -3.69 13.97
CA LYS A 43 -14.03 -2.28 14.23
C LYS A 43 -13.08 -1.26 13.58
N ILE A 44 -12.59 -1.56 12.37
CA ILE A 44 -11.63 -0.72 11.66
C ILE A 44 -12.31 0.59 11.24
N LYS A 45 -11.69 1.72 11.58
CA LYS A 45 -12.13 3.07 11.22
C LYS A 45 -11.06 3.85 10.47
N ASN A 46 -9.79 3.63 10.80
CA ASN A 46 -8.67 4.34 10.22
C ASN A 46 -7.69 3.37 9.58
N VAL A 47 -7.38 3.61 8.31
CA VAL A 47 -6.46 2.78 7.51
C VAL A 47 -5.28 3.63 7.08
N LEU A 48 -4.06 3.07 7.11
CA LEU A 48 -2.87 3.64 6.51
C LEU A 48 -2.48 2.79 5.29
N ASP A 49 -2.37 3.41 4.13
CA ASP A 49 -1.87 2.79 2.89
C ASP A 49 -0.44 3.29 2.63
N ILE A 50 0.54 2.42 2.81
CA ILE A 50 1.97 2.74 2.69
C ILE A 50 2.45 2.44 1.27
N GLY A 51 2.95 3.46 0.57
CA GLY A 51 3.37 3.36 -0.83
C GLY A 51 2.16 3.17 -1.75
N THR A 52 1.18 4.06 -1.64
CA THR A 52 -0.12 3.91 -2.30
C THR A 52 -0.04 3.88 -3.84
N GLY A 53 1.03 4.40 -4.43
CA GLY A 53 1.24 4.42 -5.87
C GLY A 53 0.10 5.13 -6.60
N THR A 54 -0.75 4.37 -7.28
CA THR A 54 -1.91 4.88 -8.02
C THR A 54 -3.12 5.20 -7.15
N GLY A 55 -3.11 4.89 -5.86
CA GLY A 55 -4.27 4.93 -4.97
C GLY A 55 -5.21 3.73 -5.09
N LEU A 56 -4.78 2.67 -5.80
CA LEU A 56 -5.63 1.51 -6.08
C LEU A 56 -6.18 0.84 -4.82
N LEU A 57 -5.30 0.50 -3.87
CA LEU A 57 -5.69 -0.22 -2.65
C LEU A 57 -6.64 0.63 -1.81
N SER A 58 -6.32 1.90 -1.64
CA SER A 58 -7.17 2.87 -0.95
C SER A 58 -8.58 2.96 -1.57
N LEU A 59 -8.67 3.04 -2.91
CA LEU A 59 -9.95 3.10 -3.62
C LEU A 59 -10.76 1.79 -3.47
N MET A 60 -10.09 0.63 -3.53
CA MET A 60 -10.75 -0.67 -3.36
C MET A 60 -11.28 -0.86 -1.94
N ILE A 61 -10.54 -0.42 -0.93
CA ILE A 61 -10.97 -0.46 0.48
C ILE A 61 -12.15 0.49 0.69
N ALA A 62 -12.04 1.75 0.26
CA ALA A 62 -13.09 2.75 0.44
C ALA A 62 -14.40 2.40 -0.29
N GLN A 63 -14.33 1.64 -1.39
CA GLN A 63 -15.51 1.14 -2.10
C GLN A 63 -16.37 0.20 -1.24
N LYS A 64 -15.74 -0.57 -0.37
CA LYS A 64 -16.40 -1.63 0.40
C LYS A 64 -16.68 -1.22 1.85
N ASN A 65 -15.91 -0.27 2.38
CA ASN A 65 -15.86 0.02 3.80
C ASN A 65 -16.05 1.52 4.05
N ASP A 66 -16.72 1.85 5.15
CA ASP A 66 -16.87 3.22 5.62
C ASP A 66 -15.74 3.58 6.60
N VAL A 67 -14.55 3.79 6.03
CA VAL A 67 -13.30 4.05 6.77
C VAL A 67 -12.61 5.30 6.24
N GLU A 68 -11.84 5.96 7.09
CA GLU A 68 -10.92 7.04 6.73
C GLU A 68 -9.56 6.45 6.34
N ILE A 69 -8.98 6.89 5.24
CA ILE A 69 -7.73 6.35 4.71
C ILE A 69 -6.72 7.48 4.54
N ASP A 70 -5.59 7.36 5.22
CA ASP A 70 -4.41 8.15 4.96
C ASP A 70 -3.47 7.33 4.07
N ALA A 71 -3.11 7.86 2.90
CA ALA A 71 -2.32 7.16 1.89
C ALA A 71 -1.03 7.95 1.60
N VAL A 72 0.11 7.32 1.85
CA VAL A 72 1.43 7.96 1.77
C VAL A 72 2.18 7.47 0.54
N GLU A 73 2.73 8.40 -0.24
CA GLU A 73 3.51 8.12 -1.45
C GLU A 73 4.68 9.10 -1.56
N ILE A 74 5.88 8.55 -1.65
CA ILE A 74 7.11 9.35 -1.73
C ILE A 74 7.32 9.95 -3.12
N ASP A 75 6.97 9.21 -4.18
CA ASP A 75 7.10 9.70 -5.55
C ASP A 75 6.04 10.75 -5.86
N ARG A 76 6.50 11.92 -6.31
CA ARG A 76 5.63 13.07 -6.56
C ARG A 76 4.62 12.82 -7.67
N GLU A 77 5.05 12.20 -8.76
CA GLU A 77 4.19 11.96 -9.93
C GLU A 77 3.12 10.90 -9.62
N ALA A 78 3.51 9.84 -8.91
CA ALA A 78 2.59 8.81 -8.42
C ALA A 78 1.59 9.41 -7.42
N SER A 79 2.05 10.20 -6.45
CA SER A 79 1.19 10.89 -5.48
C SER A 79 0.18 11.82 -6.17
N GLN A 80 0.64 12.58 -7.18
CA GLN A 80 -0.26 13.44 -7.95
C GLN A 80 -1.29 12.62 -8.72
N GLN A 81 -0.89 11.49 -9.30
CA GLN A 81 -1.81 10.58 -9.99
C GLN A 81 -2.82 9.95 -9.03
N ALA A 82 -2.38 9.52 -7.83
CA ALA A 82 -3.28 9.02 -6.80
C ALA A 82 -4.32 10.08 -6.39
N LYS A 83 -3.91 11.34 -6.20
CA LYS A 83 -4.82 12.46 -5.91
C LYS A 83 -5.90 12.62 -6.97
N GLU A 84 -5.52 12.60 -8.24
CA GLU A 84 -6.44 12.71 -9.36
C GLU A 84 -7.42 11.53 -9.45
N ASN A 85 -6.92 10.30 -9.24
CA ASN A 85 -7.75 9.09 -9.19
C ASN A 85 -8.77 9.15 -8.04
N VAL A 86 -8.32 9.58 -6.87
CA VAL A 86 -9.17 9.72 -5.67
C VAL A 86 -10.21 10.83 -5.89
N GLU A 87 -9.81 12.00 -6.39
CA GLU A 87 -10.71 13.13 -6.63
C GLU A 87 -11.82 12.80 -7.65
N ALA A 88 -11.53 11.94 -8.62
CA ALA A 88 -12.49 11.43 -9.59
C ALA A 88 -13.40 10.30 -9.04
N SER A 89 -13.19 9.86 -7.81
CA SER A 89 -13.92 8.75 -7.18
C SER A 89 -15.07 9.26 -6.28
N PRO A 90 -16.06 8.40 -5.98
CA PRO A 90 -17.11 8.72 -5.00
C PRO A 90 -16.59 8.87 -3.56
N TRP A 91 -15.36 8.43 -3.25
CA TRP A 91 -14.81 8.33 -1.89
C TRP A 91 -13.75 9.40 -1.58
N LYS A 92 -13.64 10.43 -2.38
CA LYS A 92 -12.64 11.51 -2.26
C LYS A 92 -12.60 12.20 -0.89
N ASN A 93 -13.71 12.23 -0.17
CA ASN A 93 -13.80 12.86 1.14
C ASN A 93 -13.25 11.98 2.27
N ARG A 94 -12.92 10.70 2.00
CA ARG A 94 -12.44 9.73 2.98
C ARG A 94 -11.03 9.22 2.70
N ILE A 95 -10.40 9.66 1.61
CA ILE A 95 -9.06 9.24 1.22
C ILE A 95 -8.18 10.48 1.13
N HIS A 96 -7.13 10.53 1.95
CA HIS A 96 -6.20 11.65 2.04
C HIS A 96 -4.83 11.22 1.53
N ILE A 97 -4.36 11.83 0.45
CA ILE A 97 -3.07 11.51 -0.17
C ILE A 97 -1.99 12.46 0.33
N PHE A 98 -0.93 11.91 0.92
CA PHE A 98 0.25 12.61 1.41
C PHE A 98 1.44 12.32 0.49
N ASN A 99 2.07 13.37 -0.06
CA ASN A 99 3.33 13.21 -0.78
C ASN A 99 4.47 13.40 0.21
N GLU A 100 4.82 12.34 0.91
CA GLU A 100 5.82 12.33 1.98
C GLU A 100 6.58 11.01 2.00
N ASP A 101 7.77 11.03 2.61
CA ASP A 101 8.47 9.81 2.98
C ASP A 101 7.83 9.22 4.24
N ILE A 102 7.43 7.96 4.18
CA ILE A 102 6.83 7.26 5.32
C ILE A 102 7.72 7.25 6.57
N LEU A 103 9.05 7.34 6.41
CA LEU A 103 9.99 7.43 7.52
C LEU A 103 9.88 8.75 8.29
N SER A 104 9.44 9.81 7.62
CA SER A 104 9.23 11.12 8.23
C SER A 104 7.75 11.44 8.50
N PHE A 105 6.84 10.62 8.02
CA PHE A 105 5.41 10.80 8.20
C PHE A 105 5.01 10.66 9.67
N GLN A 106 4.46 11.74 10.24
CA GLN A 106 4.07 11.79 11.66
C GLN A 106 2.58 12.12 11.80
N PRO A 107 1.71 11.13 11.65
CA PRO A 107 0.28 11.33 11.82
C PRO A 107 -0.06 11.61 13.29
N ALA A 108 -1.12 12.39 13.53
CA ALA A 108 -1.60 12.66 14.88
C ALA A 108 -2.30 11.45 15.54
N LYS A 109 -2.50 10.36 14.80
CA LYS A 109 -3.20 9.14 15.24
C LYS A 109 -2.43 7.90 14.81
N LYS A 110 -2.69 6.78 15.48
CA LYS A 110 -2.36 5.45 14.97
C LYS A 110 -3.56 4.88 14.20
N TYR A 111 -3.33 3.77 13.50
CA TYR A 111 -4.29 3.17 12.58
C TYR A 111 -4.77 1.82 13.08
N ASP A 112 -6.03 1.49 12.81
CA ASP A 112 -6.62 0.18 13.13
C ASP A 112 -6.18 -0.87 12.10
N CYS A 113 -5.84 -0.40 10.89
CA CYS A 113 -5.35 -1.22 9.81
C CYS A 113 -4.22 -0.52 9.06
N VAL A 114 -3.19 -1.27 8.68
CA VAL A 114 -2.14 -0.82 7.77
C VAL A 114 -2.10 -1.75 6.57
N ILE A 115 -2.04 -1.20 5.35
CA ILE A 115 -1.88 -1.98 4.12
C ILE A 115 -0.66 -1.50 3.35
N SER A 116 0.08 -2.44 2.75
CA SER A 116 1.19 -2.10 1.87
C SER A 116 1.41 -3.18 0.80
N ASN A 117 1.68 -2.71 -0.41
CA ASN A 117 2.20 -3.51 -1.52
C ASN A 117 3.53 -2.90 -1.98
N PRO A 118 4.61 -3.05 -1.19
CA PRO A 118 5.88 -2.43 -1.51
C PRO A 118 6.53 -3.05 -2.75
N PRO A 119 7.32 -2.29 -3.51
CA PRO A 119 8.07 -2.83 -4.62
C PRO A 119 9.16 -3.79 -4.10
N PHE A 120 9.07 -5.07 -4.46
CA PHE A 120 10.07 -6.08 -4.10
C PHE A 120 11.06 -6.26 -5.25
N TYR A 121 11.94 -5.29 -5.45
CA TYR A 121 13.04 -5.48 -6.39
C TYR A 121 14.13 -6.34 -5.74
N GLU A 122 14.39 -7.49 -6.35
CA GLU A 122 15.54 -8.30 -5.99
C GLU A 122 16.82 -7.56 -6.38
N LYS A 123 17.80 -7.54 -5.50
CA LYS A 123 19.17 -7.11 -5.81
C LYS A 123 19.85 -7.95 -6.93
N GLU A 124 19.15 -8.94 -7.48
CA GLU A 124 19.66 -9.89 -8.48
C GLU A 124 19.46 -9.46 -9.94
N LEU A 125 18.71 -8.42 -10.24
CA LEU A 125 18.59 -7.93 -11.61
C LEU A 125 19.61 -6.84 -11.89
N ASN A 126 20.84 -7.28 -12.26
CA ASN A 126 21.85 -6.50 -12.96
C ASN A 126 21.32 -6.07 -14.35
N SER A 127 20.42 -5.12 -14.42
CA SER A 127 20.14 -4.44 -15.66
C SER A 127 20.54 -2.97 -15.54
N GLU A 128 21.45 -2.53 -16.41
CA GLU A 128 21.96 -1.15 -16.48
C GLU A 128 20.86 -0.09 -16.64
N VAL A 129 19.65 -0.50 -17.01
CA VAL A 129 18.48 0.36 -17.18
C VAL A 129 17.81 0.69 -15.84
N LEU A 130 17.82 -0.24 -14.87
CA LEU A 130 17.28 -0.01 -13.53
C LEU A 130 18.20 0.88 -12.68
N THR A 131 19.52 0.78 -12.87
CA THR A 131 20.52 1.56 -12.12
C THR A 131 20.40 3.07 -12.37
N LYS A 132 19.92 3.51 -13.54
CA LYS A 132 19.73 4.93 -13.85
C LYS A 132 18.48 5.55 -13.22
N ASN A 133 17.44 4.76 -12.99
CA ASN A 133 16.20 5.24 -12.33
C ASN A 133 16.28 5.15 -10.79
N ILE A 134 17.11 4.23 -10.26
CA ILE A 134 17.33 4.04 -8.82
C ILE A 134 18.23 5.14 -8.23
N ALA A 135 19.10 5.75 -9.04
CA ALA A 135 20.04 6.78 -8.59
C ALA A 135 19.38 8.13 -8.21
N HIS A 136 18.10 8.32 -8.45
CA HIS A 136 17.40 9.57 -8.17
C HIS A 136 16.38 9.52 -7.02
N HIS A 137 15.99 8.35 -6.51
CA HIS A 137 15.02 8.26 -5.41
C HIS A 137 15.42 7.18 -4.39
N SER A 138 15.84 7.63 -3.23
CA SER A 138 15.88 6.99 -1.90
C SER A 138 16.12 5.47 -1.86
N GLU A 139 16.97 5.05 -0.98
CA GLU A 139 17.15 3.66 -0.55
C GLU A 139 15.76 3.02 -0.35
N GLN A 140 15.45 2.02 -1.17
CA GLN A 140 14.18 1.32 -1.06
C GLN A 140 14.10 0.64 0.31
N LEU A 141 12.97 0.84 0.99
CA LEU A 141 12.70 0.21 2.27
C LEU A 141 12.86 -1.31 2.17
N THR A 142 13.63 -1.88 3.06
CA THR A 142 13.68 -3.32 3.25
C THR A 142 12.38 -3.81 3.87
N ILE A 143 12.05 -5.10 3.71
CA ILE A 143 10.87 -5.67 4.34
C ILE A 143 10.92 -5.53 5.87
N ALA A 144 12.11 -5.62 6.47
CA ALA A 144 12.28 -5.42 7.90
C ALA A 144 11.94 -3.99 8.35
N GLU A 145 12.29 -2.98 7.55
CA GLU A 145 11.91 -1.59 7.80
C GLU A 145 10.40 -1.38 7.62
N VAL A 146 9.80 -1.96 6.57
CA VAL A 146 8.34 -1.91 6.38
C VAL A 146 7.60 -2.48 7.58
N LEU A 147 8.01 -3.64 8.12
CA LEU A 147 7.39 -4.24 9.30
C LEU A 147 7.55 -3.38 10.56
N LYS A 148 8.71 -2.74 10.75
CA LYS A 148 8.91 -1.79 11.86
C LYS A 148 8.01 -0.57 11.73
N ILE A 149 7.86 -0.03 10.52
CA ILE A 149 6.98 1.09 10.23
C ILE A 149 5.52 0.70 10.50
N ILE A 150 5.09 -0.48 10.02
CA ILE A 150 3.76 -1.01 10.29
C ILE A 150 3.51 -1.06 11.81
N LYS A 151 4.41 -1.70 12.58
CA LYS A 151 4.29 -1.79 14.04
C LYS A 151 4.22 -0.41 14.71
N ALA A 152 5.00 0.56 14.25
CA ALA A 152 5.03 1.91 14.82
C ALA A 152 3.71 2.67 14.62
N HIS A 153 3.03 2.45 13.48
CA HIS A 153 1.80 3.16 13.13
C HIS A 153 0.51 2.41 13.53
N LEU A 154 0.60 1.12 13.85
CA LEU A 154 -0.54 0.28 14.18
C LEU A 154 -1.00 0.49 15.62
N ASN A 155 -2.32 0.55 15.84
CA ASN A 155 -2.92 0.46 17.18
C ASN A 155 -2.66 -0.90 17.81
N GLU A 156 -2.71 -1.00 19.14
CA GLU A 156 -2.75 -2.29 19.83
C GLU A 156 -4.01 -3.07 19.39
N GLY A 157 -3.80 -4.32 19.00
CA GLY A 157 -4.86 -5.16 18.41
C GLY A 157 -5.25 -4.82 16.99
N GLY A 158 -4.58 -3.87 16.35
CA GLY A 158 -4.77 -3.56 14.93
C GLY A 158 -4.24 -4.66 14.01
N ILE A 159 -4.68 -4.66 12.77
CA ILE A 159 -4.29 -5.64 11.75
C ILE A 159 -3.49 -4.99 10.63
N PHE A 160 -2.76 -5.80 9.88
CA PHE A 160 -2.10 -5.29 8.67
C PHE A 160 -2.19 -6.30 7.53
N PHE A 161 -2.13 -5.77 6.32
CA PHE A 161 -2.05 -6.53 5.08
C PHE A 161 -0.75 -6.19 4.37
N LEU A 162 0.02 -7.22 4.01
CA LEU A 162 1.29 -7.05 3.33
C LEU A 162 1.38 -8.05 2.19
N MET A 163 1.54 -7.57 0.96
CA MET A 163 1.84 -8.41 -0.18
C MET A 163 3.34 -8.59 -0.33
N TYR A 164 3.79 -9.82 -0.56
CA TYR A 164 5.20 -10.15 -0.76
C TYR A 164 5.38 -11.42 -1.60
N PRO A 165 6.55 -11.61 -2.26
CA PRO A 165 6.81 -12.82 -3.01
C PRO A 165 6.89 -14.06 -2.10
N PHE A 166 6.16 -15.12 -2.43
CA PHE A 166 6.08 -16.37 -1.66
C PHE A 166 7.45 -16.96 -1.30
N LYS A 167 8.44 -16.85 -2.19
CA LYS A 167 9.81 -17.33 -1.94
C LYS A 167 10.49 -16.72 -0.70
N ARG A 168 10.01 -15.57 -0.24
CA ARG A 168 10.49 -14.89 0.97
C ARG A 168 9.71 -15.28 2.24
N ASN A 169 8.78 -16.21 2.16
CA ASN A 169 7.88 -16.52 3.28
C ASN A 169 8.63 -16.84 4.58
N LYS A 170 9.67 -17.70 4.53
CA LYS A 170 10.48 -18.05 5.71
C LYS A 170 11.20 -16.86 6.35
N GLU A 171 11.74 -15.96 5.53
CA GLU A 171 12.37 -14.74 6.01
C GLU A 171 11.35 -13.84 6.71
N ILE A 172 10.17 -13.71 6.11
CA ILE A 172 9.12 -12.85 6.63
C ILE A 172 8.54 -13.42 7.93
N GLU A 173 8.31 -14.71 8.04
CA GLU A 173 7.88 -15.36 9.29
C GLU A 173 8.86 -15.11 10.45
N GLN A 174 10.18 -15.15 10.17
CA GLN A 174 11.18 -14.81 11.16
C GLN A 174 11.09 -13.32 11.55
N LEU A 175 11.03 -12.41 10.58
CA LEU A 175 10.94 -10.97 10.83
C LEU A 175 9.64 -10.59 11.57
N LEU A 176 8.54 -11.25 11.29
CA LEU A 176 7.28 -11.08 12.03
C LEU A 176 7.47 -11.44 13.50
N THR A 177 8.08 -12.60 13.78
CA THR A 177 8.37 -13.04 15.16
C THR A 177 9.28 -12.05 15.88
N GLU A 178 10.34 -11.57 15.23
CA GLU A 178 11.28 -10.58 15.79
C GLU A 178 10.59 -9.24 16.12
N ASN A 179 9.55 -8.88 15.37
CA ASN A 179 8.76 -7.67 15.60
C ASN A 179 7.49 -7.90 16.46
N GLU A 180 7.29 -9.08 17.02
CA GLU A 180 6.07 -9.44 17.80
C GLU A 180 4.78 -9.24 17.01
N LEU A 181 4.83 -9.54 15.72
CA LEU A 181 3.71 -9.55 14.79
C LEU A 181 3.33 -10.99 14.47
N TYR A 182 2.05 -11.25 14.24
CA TYR A 182 1.54 -12.61 14.08
C TYR A 182 0.75 -12.73 12.78
N VAL A 183 0.90 -13.87 12.08
CA VAL A 183 0.11 -14.19 10.90
C VAL A 183 -1.27 -14.67 11.34
N LEU A 184 -2.32 -14.02 10.86
CA LEU A 184 -3.71 -14.46 11.04
C LEU A 184 -4.17 -15.33 9.86
N SER A 185 -3.77 -14.96 8.64
CA SER A 185 -4.14 -15.66 7.41
C SER A 185 -3.08 -15.41 6.33
N SER A 186 -2.91 -16.36 5.42
CA SER A 186 -2.10 -16.21 4.20
C SER A 186 -2.82 -16.82 3.01
N VAL A 187 -2.78 -16.17 1.85
CA VAL A 187 -3.42 -16.56 0.60
C VAL A 187 -2.45 -16.53 -0.57
#